data_e734867e28cb561ead1f1dce253f5ef7
#
_entry.id   e734867e28cb561ead1f1dce253f5ef7
#
_cell.length_a   1.000
_cell.length_b   1.000
_cell.length_c   1.000
_cell.angle_alpha   90.00
_cell.angle_beta   90.00
_cell.angle_gamma   90.00
#
_symmetry.space_group_name_H-M   'P 1'
#
loop_
_entity.id
_entity.type
_entity.pdbx_description
1 polymer ?
#
loop_
_entity_poly.entity_id
_entity_poly.type
_entity_poly.pdbx_seq_one_letter_code
_entity_poly.pdbx_strand_id
1 'polypeptide(L)'
;MISTSGLTKFYETHPAVREVELFVPAGETCALVGPNGAGKTTLLKMLAGLLRPTSGKIEVAGVEVGAEPKRLHRIVGYVPDTFGLYDELSVRHFLEYFARAHEVPRESIGKRIEGVLGLTNLTSKRDAQVGALSRGMRQRLVIAKTLLHAPKVLLLDEPASGLDPHARIELRDLIRQLAALGTTILVSSHILTELADFSTSVIIMERGRVARSGRIDALVEELAGGTPVRAELLGGEGAARLAEDLSERAGVKSVKVDGATVDFTFTGARAELAALHRELAAAHAGLVSFYERRLTVEDVFLASGRRDVS
;
A
#
# COMPACT_ATOMS: atom_id res chain seq x y z
N MET A 1 -10.37 13.27 1.93
CA MET A 1 -10.89 12.57 3.13
C MET A 1 -9.88 12.59 4.28
N ILE A 2 -8.60 12.37 4.03
CA ILE A 2 -7.52 12.55 5.00
C ILE A 2 -6.61 13.65 4.48
N SER A 3 -6.27 14.64 5.29
CA SER A 3 -5.31 15.69 4.94
C SER A 3 -4.40 16.03 6.11
N THR A 4 -3.15 16.38 5.81
CA THR A 4 -2.19 16.90 6.79
C THR A 4 -1.50 18.13 6.25
N SER A 5 -1.10 19.04 7.15
CA SER A 5 -0.35 20.23 6.80
C SER A 5 0.75 20.48 7.81
N GLY A 6 2.01 20.52 7.32
CA GLY A 6 3.23 20.72 8.11
C GLY A 6 3.40 19.70 9.22
N LEU A 7 2.87 18.47 9.05
CA LEU A 7 2.77 17.51 10.13
C LEU A 7 4.14 17.00 10.55
N THR A 8 4.46 17.22 11.84
CA THR A 8 5.77 16.88 12.40
C THR A 8 5.63 16.16 13.73
N LYS A 9 6.46 15.13 13.94
CA LYS A 9 6.59 14.43 15.22
C LYS A 9 8.03 14.19 15.58
N PHE A 10 8.41 14.71 16.74
CA PHE A 10 9.67 14.38 17.39
C PHE A 10 9.44 13.42 18.56
N TYR A 11 10.31 12.42 18.70
CA TYR A 11 10.54 11.68 19.92
C TYR A 11 11.86 12.16 20.49
N GLU A 12 11.79 12.91 21.60
CA GLU A 12 12.93 13.65 22.13
C GLU A 12 13.58 14.53 21.06
N THR A 13 14.79 14.21 20.60
CA THR A 13 15.52 14.90 19.54
C THR A 13 15.37 14.26 18.15
N HIS A 14 14.79 13.07 18.08
CA HIS A 14 14.67 12.31 16.83
C HIS A 14 13.37 12.61 16.10
N PRO A 15 13.41 13.20 14.90
CA PRO A 15 12.22 13.45 14.11
C PRO A 15 11.77 12.16 13.41
N ALA A 16 10.63 11.61 13.84
CA ALA A 16 10.02 10.44 13.24
C ALA A 16 9.14 10.80 12.03
N VAL A 17 8.54 12.01 12.03
CA VAL A 17 7.76 12.55 10.91
C VAL A 17 8.14 14.03 10.78
N ARG A 18 8.39 14.50 9.55
CA ARG A 18 8.91 15.84 9.26
C ARG A 18 8.09 16.52 8.17
N GLU A 19 7.38 17.57 8.54
CA GLU A 19 6.66 18.47 7.61
C GLU A 19 5.86 17.72 6.54
N VAL A 20 5.13 16.69 6.95
CA VAL A 20 4.38 15.84 6.02
C VAL A 20 3.13 16.55 5.56
N GLU A 21 3.06 16.73 4.24
CA GLU A 21 1.87 17.14 3.48
C GLU A 21 1.32 15.90 2.77
N LEU A 22 0.07 15.56 3.04
CA LEU A 22 -0.58 14.47 2.33
C LEU A 22 -2.07 14.75 2.13
N PHE A 23 -2.60 14.15 1.09
CA PHE A 23 -4.04 14.16 0.82
C PHE A 23 -4.47 12.79 0.27
N VAL A 24 -5.47 12.19 0.92
CA VAL A 24 -6.12 10.95 0.45
C VAL A 24 -7.60 11.26 0.21
N PRO A 25 -8.07 11.15 -1.03
CA PRO A 25 -9.49 11.35 -1.37
C PRO A 25 -10.42 10.37 -0.67
N ALA A 26 -11.71 10.68 -0.64
CA ALA A 26 -12.73 9.78 -0.12
C ALA A 26 -12.90 8.54 -1.01
N GLY A 27 -13.04 7.36 -0.41
CA GLY A 27 -13.25 6.09 -1.12
C GLY A 27 -12.01 5.52 -1.79
N GLU A 28 -10.84 6.16 -1.65
CA GLU A 28 -9.58 5.63 -2.18
C GLU A 28 -8.93 4.61 -1.23
N THR A 29 -8.25 3.65 -1.84
CA THR A 29 -7.28 2.78 -1.15
C THR A 29 -5.88 3.28 -1.45
N CYS A 30 -5.23 3.84 -0.44
CA CYS A 30 -3.89 4.40 -0.55
C CYS A 30 -2.86 3.50 0.14
N ALA A 31 -1.80 3.16 -0.56
CA ALA A 31 -0.63 2.47 -0.02
C ALA A 31 0.32 3.47 0.66
N LEU A 32 0.70 3.21 1.92
CA LEU A 32 1.74 3.94 2.65
C LEU A 32 2.99 3.06 2.70
N VAL A 33 3.99 3.37 1.89
CA VAL A 33 5.15 2.51 1.67
C VAL A 33 6.43 3.18 2.16
N GLY A 34 7.37 2.37 2.62
CA GLY A 34 8.68 2.84 3.05
C GLY A 34 9.40 1.81 3.92
N PRO A 35 10.72 1.93 4.09
CA PRO A 35 11.49 1.04 4.93
C PRO A 35 11.06 1.10 6.40
N ASN A 36 11.54 0.13 7.19
CA ASN A 36 11.36 0.19 8.63
C ASN A 36 12.00 1.45 9.19
N GLY A 37 11.30 2.13 10.11
CA GLY A 37 11.76 3.43 10.64
C GLY A 37 11.44 4.64 9.76
N ALA A 38 10.80 4.49 8.60
CA ALA A 38 10.39 5.63 7.75
C ALA A 38 9.35 6.56 8.37
N GLY A 39 8.69 6.17 9.48
CA GLY A 39 7.68 6.96 10.17
C GLY A 39 6.23 6.54 9.91
N LYS A 40 5.98 5.44 9.17
CA LYS A 40 4.64 4.95 8.78
C LYS A 40 3.71 4.76 9.99
N THR A 41 4.10 3.94 10.96
CA THR A 41 3.32 3.69 12.18
C THR A 41 3.08 4.96 13.00
N THR A 42 4.08 5.86 13.07
CA THR A 42 3.94 7.16 13.74
C THR A 42 2.88 8.02 13.05
N LEU A 43 2.92 8.08 11.73
CA LEU A 43 1.93 8.80 10.93
C LEU A 43 0.52 8.21 11.14
N LEU A 44 0.35 6.89 11.02
CA LEU A 44 -0.94 6.22 11.22
C LEU A 44 -1.52 6.46 12.62
N LYS A 45 -0.68 6.39 13.67
CA LYS A 45 -1.10 6.69 15.05
C LYS A 45 -1.54 8.14 15.22
N MET A 46 -0.88 9.10 14.56
CA MET A 46 -1.29 10.50 14.59
C MET A 46 -2.64 10.70 13.87
N LEU A 47 -2.83 10.08 12.68
CA LEU A 47 -4.10 10.11 11.95
C LEU A 47 -5.25 9.48 12.74
N ALA A 48 -4.97 8.41 13.50
CA ALA A 48 -5.94 7.78 14.39
C ALA A 48 -6.24 8.56 15.68
N GLY A 49 -5.53 9.68 15.94
CA GLY A 49 -5.66 10.44 17.18
C GLY A 49 -5.06 9.78 18.42
N LEU A 50 -4.28 8.71 18.22
CA LEU A 50 -3.61 7.96 19.30
C LEU A 50 -2.28 8.58 19.72
N LEU A 51 -1.74 9.47 18.89
CA LEU A 51 -0.48 10.16 19.13
C LEU A 51 -0.62 11.63 18.75
N ARG A 52 -0.28 12.53 19.66
CA ARG A 52 -0.28 13.97 19.36
C ARG A 52 0.92 14.36 18.50
N PRO A 53 0.73 15.14 17.43
CA PRO A 53 1.84 15.72 16.68
C PRO A 53 2.61 16.72 17.55
N THR A 54 3.86 16.98 17.19
CA THR A 54 4.65 18.07 17.78
C THR A 54 4.23 19.41 17.17
N SER A 55 3.96 19.42 15.87
CA SER A 55 3.42 20.58 15.13
C SER A 55 2.66 20.11 13.88
N GLY A 56 1.97 21.05 13.24
CA GLY A 56 1.14 20.79 12.07
C GLY A 56 -0.31 20.43 12.43
N LYS A 57 -1.11 20.20 11.38
CA LYS A 57 -2.54 19.90 11.50
C LYS A 57 -2.90 18.62 10.79
N ILE A 58 -3.94 17.96 11.28
CA ILE A 58 -4.51 16.74 10.68
C ILE A 58 -6.02 16.91 10.63
N GLU A 59 -6.60 16.61 9.49
CA GLU A 59 -8.04 16.50 9.32
C GLU A 59 -8.38 15.13 8.74
N VAL A 60 -9.36 14.44 9.34
CA VAL A 60 -9.89 13.16 8.87
C VAL A 60 -11.41 13.25 8.76
N ALA A 61 -11.93 13.07 7.55
CA ALA A 61 -13.35 13.13 7.25
C ALA A 61 -14.07 14.41 7.76
N GLY A 62 -13.39 15.58 7.68
CA GLY A 62 -13.90 16.85 8.16
C GLY A 62 -13.82 17.03 9.67
N VAL A 63 -13.03 16.19 10.36
CA VAL A 63 -12.79 16.30 11.81
C VAL A 63 -11.32 16.60 12.03
N GLU A 64 -11.02 17.73 12.68
CA GLU A 64 -9.67 18.05 13.12
C GLU A 64 -9.24 17.10 14.25
N VAL A 65 -8.11 16.40 14.04
CA VAL A 65 -7.59 15.45 15.02
C VAL A 65 -7.10 16.18 16.27
N GLY A 66 -7.63 15.78 17.41
CA GLY A 66 -7.36 16.41 18.71
C GLY A 66 -8.44 17.38 19.18
N ALA A 67 -9.25 17.95 18.28
CA ALA A 67 -10.35 18.83 18.66
C ALA A 67 -11.57 18.04 19.18
N GLU A 68 -11.98 16.96 18.46
CA GLU A 68 -13.16 16.17 18.77
C GLU A 68 -12.83 14.65 18.86
N PRO A 69 -12.13 14.17 19.89
CA PRO A 69 -11.67 12.77 19.96
C PRO A 69 -12.79 11.73 19.82
N LYS A 70 -13.94 11.94 20.47
CA LYS A 70 -15.07 11.02 20.38
C LYS A 70 -15.64 10.92 18.98
N ARG A 71 -15.73 12.04 18.26
CA ARG A 71 -16.21 12.08 16.88
C ARG A 71 -15.21 11.40 15.94
N LEU A 72 -13.92 11.64 16.16
CA LEU A 72 -12.86 10.97 15.40
C LEU A 72 -12.94 9.45 15.54
N HIS A 73 -13.04 8.93 16.77
CA HIS A 73 -13.10 7.49 17.04
C HIS A 73 -14.34 6.80 16.47
N ARG A 74 -15.41 7.53 16.18
CA ARG A 74 -16.60 6.98 15.51
C ARG A 74 -16.43 6.84 14.00
N ILE A 75 -15.48 7.55 13.40
CA ILE A 75 -15.29 7.60 11.94
C ILE A 75 -13.99 6.96 11.48
N VAL A 76 -13.05 6.72 12.40
CA VAL A 76 -11.74 6.10 12.11
C VAL A 76 -11.66 4.74 12.76
N GLY A 77 -11.26 3.74 11.98
CA GLY A 77 -10.82 2.44 12.46
C GLY A 77 -9.31 2.32 12.32
N TYR A 78 -8.63 1.85 13.37
CA TYR A 78 -7.19 1.60 13.35
C TYR A 78 -6.87 0.16 13.71
N VAL A 79 -6.13 -0.51 12.86
CA VAL A 79 -5.59 -1.85 13.06
C VAL A 79 -4.07 -1.75 13.21
N PRO A 80 -3.51 -1.96 14.40
CA PRO A 80 -2.07 -1.92 14.62
C PRO A 80 -1.38 -3.18 14.07
N ASP A 81 -0.07 -3.10 13.82
CA ASP A 81 0.77 -4.25 13.45
C ASP A 81 0.75 -5.35 14.51
N THR A 82 0.85 -4.96 15.79
CA THR A 82 0.75 -5.87 16.92
C THR A 82 -0.51 -5.61 17.73
N PHE A 83 -1.26 -6.67 18.04
CA PHE A 83 -2.52 -6.55 18.75
C PHE A 83 -2.66 -7.65 19.80
N GLY A 84 -3.18 -7.26 20.96
CA GLY A 84 -3.61 -8.20 22.00
C GLY A 84 -5.03 -8.68 21.74
N LEU A 85 -5.27 -9.97 21.93
CA LEU A 85 -6.58 -10.59 21.86
C LEU A 85 -6.88 -11.29 23.20
N TYR A 86 -8.14 -11.46 23.51
CA TYR A 86 -8.60 -12.21 24.68
C TYR A 86 -8.82 -13.67 24.26
N ASP A 87 -7.80 -14.50 24.39
CA ASP A 87 -7.75 -15.86 23.88
C ASP A 87 -8.81 -16.80 24.46
N GLU A 88 -9.30 -16.52 25.67
CA GLU A 88 -10.32 -17.30 26.38
C GLU A 88 -11.75 -16.98 25.92
N LEU A 89 -11.96 -15.84 25.28
CA LEU A 89 -13.28 -15.47 24.77
C LEU A 89 -13.61 -16.24 23.48
N SER A 90 -14.89 -16.52 23.24
CA SER A 90 -15.32 -16.88 21.90
C SER A 90 -15.27 -15.65 20.98
N VAL A 91 -15.11 -15.89 19.68
CA VAL A 91 -15.13 -14.82 18.66
C VAL A 91 -16.36 -13.92 18.81
N ARG A 92 -17.53 -14.52 19.03
CA ARG A 92 -18.79 -13.79 19.27
C ARG A 92 -18.70 -12.90 20.51
N HIS A 93 -18.29 -13.43 21.66
CA HIS A 93 -18.17 -12.65 22.90
C HIS A 93 -17.14 -11.54 22.79
N PHE A 94 -16.02 -11.81 22.11
CA PHE A 94 -15.01 -10.79 21.80
C PHE A 94 -15.60 -9.63 20.99
N LEU A 95 -16.30 -9.93 19.91
CA LEU A 95 -16.94 -8.90 19.09
C LEU A 95 -18.07 -8.17 19.84
N GLU A 96 -18.87 -8.87 20.65
CA GLU A 96 -19.92 -8.26 21.46
C GLU A 96 -19.35 -7.27 22.47
N TYR A 97 -18.24 -7.62 23.13
CA TYR A 97 -17.53 -6.73 24.05
C TYR A 97 -17.16 -5.41 23.35
N PHE A 98 -16.51 -5.50 22.18
CA PHE A 98 -16.09 -4.31 21.43
C PHE A 98 -17.26 -3.55 20.80
N ALA A 99 -18.30 -4.22 20.36
CA ALA A 99 -19.52 -3.55 19.88
C ALA A 99 -20.13 -2.65 20.97
N ARG A 100 -20.18 -3.14 22.21
CA ARG A 100 -20.64 -2.36 23.37
C ARG A 100 -19.68 -1.21 23.68
N ALA A 101 -18.36 -1.45 23.64
CA ALA A 101 -17.36 -0.42 23.87
C ALA A 101 -17.39 0.72 22.83
N HIS A 102 -17.79 0.40 21.59
CA HIS A 102 -18.03 1.38 20.52
C HIS A 102 -19.45 1.98 20.52
N GLU A 103 -20.23 1.78 21.59
CA GLU A 103 -21.60 2.31 21.74
C GLU A 103 -22.56 1.88 20.60
N VAL A 104 -22.35 0.70 19.99
CA VAL A 104 -23.27 0.15 19.00
C VAL A 104 -24.63 -0.11 19.68
N PRO A 105 -25.78 0.37 19.14
CA PRO A 105 -27.10 0.15 19.73
C PRO A 105 -27.34 -1.36 19.98
N ARG A 106 -27.87 -1.68 21.17
CA ARG A 106 -28.05 -3.08 21.63
C ARG A 106 -28.79 -3.95 20.63
N GLU A 107 -29.87 -3.43 20.07
CA GLU A 107 -30.72 -4.07 19.06
C GLU A 107 -29.96 -4.36 17.75
N SER A 108 -28.89 -3.62 17.46
CA SER A 108 -28.09 -3.75 16.24
C SER A 108 -26.86 -4.65 16.41
N ILE A 109 -26.43 -4.96 17.63
CA ILE A 109 -25.19 -5.68 17.90
C ILE A 109 -25.15 -7.03 17.17
N GLY A 110 -26.19 -7.85 17.29
CA GLY A 110 -26.26 -9.16 16.65
C GLY A 110 -26.11 -9.07 15.12
N LYS A 111 -26.90 -8.19 14.50
CA LYS A 111 -26.84 -7.96 13.05
C LYS A 111 -25.45 -7.46 12.62
N ARG A 112 -24.85 -6.58 13.40
CA ARG A 112 -23.52 -6.02 13.13
C ARG A 112 -22.44 -7.09 13.21
N ILE A 113 -22.50 -7.96 14.23
CA ILE A 113 -21.56 -9.08 14.38
C ILE A 113 -21.65 -10.04 13.20
N GLU A 114 -22.85 -10.47 12.83
CA GLU A 114 -23.02 -11.36 11.66
C GLU A 114 -22.51 -10.72 10.38
N GLY A 115 -22.76 -9.41 10.18
CA GLY A 115 -22.25 -8.67 9.02
C GLY A 115 -20.71 -8.65 8.95
N VAL A 116 -20.02 -8.32 10.06
CA VAL A 116 -18.55 -8.28 10.05
C VAL A 116 -17.94 -9.67 9.97
N LEU A 117 -18.55 -10.70 10.57
CA LEU A 117 -18.13 -12.09 10.42
C LEU A 117 -18.24 -12.58 8.98
N GLY A 118 -19.32 -12.21 8.28
CA GLY A 118 -19.49 -12.50 6.86
C GLY A 118 -18.41 -11.84 6.01
N LEU A 119 -18.18 -10.54 6.20
CA LEU A 119 -17.15 -9.78 5.49
C LEU A 119 -15.74 -10.35 5.69
N THR A 120 -15.42 -10.79 6.91
CA THR A 120 -14.08 -11.28 7.27
C THR A 120 -13.92 -12.79 7.11
N ASN A 121 -14.91 -13.49 6.55
CA ASN A 121 -14.91 -14.95 6.37
C ASN A 121 -14.65 -15.71 7.70
N LEU A 122 -15.31 -15.26 8.78
CA LEU A 122 -15.18 -15.86 10.11
C LEU A 122 -16.51 -16.45 10.65
N THR A 123 -17.57 -16.50 9.86
CA THR A 123 -18.89 -16.96 10.27
C THR A 123 -18.85 -18.38 10.87
N SER A 124 -18.09 -19.31 10.27
CA SER A 124 -17.92 -20.67 10.77
C SER A 124 -17.14 -20.79 12.06
N LYS A 125 -16.45 -19.70 12.48
CA LYS A 125 -15.63 -19.62 13.70
C LYS A 125 -16.29 -18.80 14.81
N ARG A 126 -17.55 -18.37 14.62
CA ARG A 126 -18.28 -17.50 15.54
C ARG A 126 -18.21 -17.95 17.01
N ASP A 127 -18.38 -19.25 17.26
CA ASP A 127 -18.43 -19.82 18.60
C ASP A 127 -17.09 -20.44 19.05
N ALA A 128 -16.05 -20.42 18.18
CA ALA A 128 -14.71 -20.88 18.50
C ALA A 128 -14.01 -19.90 19.45
N GLN A 129 -13.11 -20.42 20.30
CA GLN A 129 -12.25 -19.57 21.11
C GLN A 129 -11.26 -18.80 20.23
N VAL A 130 -11.00 -17.55 20.60
CA VAL A 130 -10.03 -16.68 19.90
C VAL A 130 -8.62 -17.32 19.88
N GLY A 131 -8.25 -17.98 20.98
CA GLY A 131 -6.98 -18.70 21.10
C GLY A 131 -6.79 -19.83 20.09
N ALA A 132 -7.88 -20.43 19.58
CA ALA A 132 -7.84 -21.52 18.61
C ALA A 132 -7.75 -21.03 17.14
N LEU A 133 -7.77 -19.71 16.89
CA LEU A 133 -7.68 -19.15 15.56
C LEU A 133 -6.23 -19.14 15.05
N SER A 134 -6.05 -19.39 13.74
CA SER A 134 -4.77 -19.16 13.05
C SER A 134 -4.39 -17.68 13.06
N ARG A 135 -3.13 -17.35 12.79
CA ARG A 135 -2.66 -15.96 12.72
C ARG A 135 -3.48 -15.13 11.72
N GLY A 136 -3.74 -15.65 10.54
CA GLY A 136 -4.58 -14.95 9.53
C GLY A 136 -6.02 -14.74 9.99
N MET A 137 -6.61 -15.73 10.68
CA MET A 137 -7.94 -15.57 11.28
C MET A 137 -7.95 -14.53 12.41
N ARG A 138 -6.92 -14.49 13.25
CA ARG A 138 -6.76 -13.46 14.28
C ARG A 138 -6.64 -12.07 13.68
N GLN A 139 -5.87 -11.91 12.59
CA GLN A 139 -5.78 -10.64 11.84
C GLN A 139 -7.15 -10.21 11.34
N ARG A 140 -7.90 -11.11 10.70
CA ARG A 140 -9.25 -10.82 10.21
C ARG A 140 -10.24 -10.51 11.36
N LEU A 141 -10.09 -11.15 12.52
CA LEU A 141 -10.89 -10.83 13.70
C LEU A 141 -10.61 -9.39 14.21
N VAL A 142 -9.36 -8.94 14.19
CA VAL A 142 -9.03 -7.54 14.56
C VAL A 142 -9.65 -6.56 13.58
N ILE A 143 -9.63 -6.88 12.29
CA ILE A 143 -10.33 -6.05 11.28
C ILE A 143 -11.83 -6.09 11.54
N ALA A 144 -12.45 -7.27 11.76
CA ALA A 144 -13.87 -7.41 12.10
C ALA A 144 -14.26 -6.55 13.30
N LYS A 145 -13.47 -6.59 14.37
CA LYS A 145 -13.62 -5.73 15.55
C LYS A 145 -13.65 -4.25 15.16
N THR A 146 -12.70 -3.84 14.31
CA THR A 146 -12.55 -2.44 13.90
C THR A 146 -13.69 -1.98 12.98
N LEU A 147 -14.38 -2.91 12.30
CA LEU A 147 -15.53 -2.60 11.43
C LEU A 147 -16.86 -2.50 12.19
N LEU A 148 -16.94 -2.87 13.46
CA LEU A 148 -18.18 -2.90 14.24
C LEU A 148 -18.90 -1.54 14.28
N HIS A 149 -18.18 -0.43 14.35
CA HIS A 149 -18.71 0.93 14.38
C HIS A 149 -18.86 1.57 13.00
N ALA A 150 -18.65 0.80 11.91
CA ALA A 150 -18.75 1.26 10.51
C ALA A 150 -17.89 2.51 10.24
N PRO A 151 -16.56 2.45 10.38
CA PRO A 151 -15.69 3.60 10.16
C PRO A 151 -15.75 4.06 8.71
N LYS A 152 -15.61 5.37 8.49
CA LYS A 152 -15.45 5.97 7.15
C LYS A 152 -14.02 5.84 6.63
N VAL A 153 -13.06 5.80 7.56
CA VAL A 153 -11.62 5.68 7.29
C VAL A 153 -11.07 4.49 8.04
N LEU A 154 -10.35 3.62 7.33
CA LEU A 154 -9.67 2.47 7.89
C LEU A 154 -8.16 2.62 7.72
N LEU A 155 -7.44 2.63 8.84
CA LEU A 155 -6.00 2.73 8.90
C LEU A 155 -5.43 1.35 9.28
N LEU A 156 -4.64 0.75 8.41
CA LEU A 156 -4.08 -0.60 8.59
C LEU A 156 -2.55 -0.50 8.66
N ASP A 157 -1.98 -0.90 9.79
CA ASP A 157 -0.54 -0.85 10.00
C ASP A 157 0.07 -2.24 9.80
N GLU A 158 0.81 -2.44 8.70
CA GLU A 158 1.47 -3.69 8.30
C GLU A 158 0.54 -4.93 8.38
N PRO A 159 -0.70 -4.89 7.86
CA PRO A 159 -1.70 -5.92 8.13
C PRO A 159 -1.38 -7.30 7.52
N ALA A 160 -0.50 -7.36 6.52
CA ALA A 160 -0.07 -8.60 5.86
C ALA A 160 1.19 -9.22 6.48
N SER A 161 1.80 -8.54 7.49
CA SER A 161 3.04 -8.99 8.10
C SER A 161 2.92 -10.36 8.74
N GLY A 162 3.79 -11.30 8.34
CA GLY A 162 3.85 -12.67 8.85
C GLY A 162 2.64 -13.54 8.54
N LEU A 163 1.80 -13.16 7.60
CA LEU A 163 0.74 -14.00 7.06
C LEU A 163 1.30 -14.97 6.01
N ASP A 164 0.73 -16.17 5.96
CA ASP A 164 0.96 -17.10 4.85
C ASP A 164 0.33 -16.58 3.54
N PRO A 165 0.72 -17.13 2.36
CA PRO A 165 0.24 -16.65 1.07
C PRO A 165 -1.30 -16.68 0.92
N HIS A 166 -1.96 -17.70 1.48
CA HIS A 166 -3.42 -17.82 1.40
C HIS A 166 -4.11 -16.72 2.23
N ALA A 167 -3.64 -16.50 3.47
CA ALA A 167 -4.17 -15.44 4.34
C ALA A 167 -3.95 -14.03 3.75
N ARG A 168 -2.84 -13.82 3.00
CA ARG A 168 -2.62 -12.55 2.26
C ARG A 168 -3.64 -12.34 1.15
N ILE A 169 -3.99 -13.38 0.39
CA ILE A 169 -5.03 -13.32 -0.64
C ILE A 169 -6.38 -12.96 0.01
N GLU A 170 -6.75 -13.63 1.09
CA GLU A 170 -8.00 -13.35 1.80
C GLU A 170 -8.04 -11.92 2.36
N LEU A 171 -6.93 -11.41 2.89
CA LEU A 171 -6.82 -10.03 3.37
C LEU A 171 -6.97 -9.02 2.21
N ARG A 172 -6.31 -9.27 1.08
CA ARG A 172 -6.42 -8.44 -0.12
C ARG A 172 -7.86 -8.35 -0.60
N ASP A 173 -8.55 -9.47 -0.68
CA ASP A 173 -9.93 -9.54 -1.16
C ASP A 173 -10.89 -8.83 -0.18
N LEU A 174 -10.65 -8.92 1.13
CA LEU A 174 -11.36 -8.15 2.14
C LEU A 174 -11.15 -6.64 1.95
N ILE A 175 -9.92 -6.17 1.74
CA ILE A 175 -9.63 -4.75 1.51
C ILE A 175 -10.34 -4.25 0.24
N ARG A 176 -10.33 -5.03 -0.84
CA ARG A 176 -11.07 -4.70 -2.07
C ARG A 176 -12.58 -4.58 -1.84
N GLN A 177 -13.17 -5.51 -1.07
CA GLN A 177 -14.58 -5.43 -0.72
C GLN A 177 -14.91 -4.18 0.10
N LEU A 178 -14.09 -3.83 1.08
CA LEU A 178 -14.28 -2.62 1.90
C LEU A 178 -14.15 -1.34 1.07
N ALA A 179 -13.21 -1.29 0.14
CA ALA A 179 -13.06 -0.19 -0.82
C ALA A 179 -14.30 -0.06 -1.73
N ALA A 180 -14.82 -1.17 -2.23
CA ALA A 180 -16.04 -1.18 -3.06
C ALA A 180 -17.29 -0.70 -2.27
N LEU A 181 -17.29 -0.84 -0.95
CA LEU A 181 -18.31 -0.27 -0.06
C LEU A 181 -18.11 1.22 0.24
N GLY A 182 -17.09 1.86 -0.34
CA GLY A 182 -16.81 3.29 -0.19
C GLY A 182 -15.96 3.66 1.03
N THR A 183 -15.37 2.68 1.72
CA THR A 183 -14.44 2.95 2.83
C THR A 183 -13.13 3.53 2.28
N THR A 184 -12.66 4.64 2.87
CA THR A 184 -11.31 5.17 2.57
C THR A 184 -10.29 4.37 3.35
N ILE A 185 -9.29 3.80 2.69
CA ILE A 185 -8.33 2.90 3.32
C ILE A 185 -6.92 3.44 3.14
N LEU A 186 -6.17 3.55 4.23
CA LEU A 186 -4.73 3.80 4.22
C LEU A 186 -4.04 2.58 4.82
N VAL A 187 -3.27 1.87 4.01
CA VAL A 187 -2.61 0.62 4.41
C VAL A 187 -1.09 0.76 4.31
N SER A 188 -0.38 0.52 5.41
CA SER A 188 1.09 0.52 5.38
C SER A 188 1.65 -0.86 5.04
N SER A 189 2.76 -0.88 4.31
CA SER A 189 3.63 -2.03 4.14
C SER A 189 5.06 -1.58 3.86
N HIS A 190 6.01 -2.44 4.16
CA HIS A 190 7.39 -2.33 3.67
C HIS A 190 7.61 -3.15 2.39
N ILE A 191 6.60 -3.92 1.96
CA ILE A 191 6.60 -4.75 0.74
C ILE A 191 5.61 -4.18 -0.27
N LEU A 192 6.13 -3.59 -1.31
CA LEU A 192 5.36 -2.84 -2.30
C LEU A 192 4.41 -3.72 -3.12
N THR A 193 4.89 -4.90 -3.51
CA THR A 193 4.12 -5.88 -4.31
C THR A 193 2.83 -6.32 -3.65
N GLU A 194 2.80 -6.33 -2.31
CA GLU A 194 1.59 -6.71 -1.56
C GLU A 194 0.45 -5.70 -1.74
N LEU A 195 0.78 -4.42 -1.97
CA LEU A 195 -0.19 -3.33 -2.02
C LEU A 195 -0.60 -2.93 -3.44
N ALA A 196 0.26 -3.19 -4.43
CA ALA A 196 0.05 -2.78 -5.83
C ALA A 196 -1.27 -3.29 -6.42
N ASP A 197 -1.69 -4.48 -6.03
CA ASP A 197 -2.86 -5.16 -6.58
C ASP A 197 -4.21 -4.54 -6.18
N PHE A 198 -4.26 -3.74 -5.12
CA PHE A 198 -5.54 -3.21 -4.60
C PHE A 198 -5.49 -1.73 -4.24
N SER A 199 -4.33 -1.07 -4.33
CA SER A 199 -4.20 0.36 -4.09
C SER A 199 -4.34 1.15 -5.38
N THR A 200 -5.03 2.29 -5.30
CA THR A 200 -5.20 3.24 -6.41
C THR A 200 -4.16 4.35 -6.37
N SER A 201 -3.66 4.65 -5.17
CA SER A 201 -2.65 5.68 -4.92
C SER A 201 -1.58 5.17 -3.95
N VAL A 202 -0.44 5.85 -3.94
CA VAL A 202 0.70 5.52 -3.08
C VAL A 202 1.28 6.77 -2.44
N ILE A 203 1.72 6.64 -1.19
CA ILE A 203 2.54 7.59 -0.46
C ILE A 203 3.83 6.87 -0.10
N ILE A 204 4.96 7.34 -0.62
CA ILE A 204 6.28 6.80 -0.34
C ILE A 204 6.92 7.65 0.75
N MET A 205 7.25 7.01 1.88
CA MET A 205 7.91 7.67 3.01
C MET A 205 9.35 7.22 3.16
N GLU A 206 10.25 8.18 3.36
CA GLU A 206 11.65 7.97 3.66
C GLU A 206 12.10 8.95 4.75
N ARG A 207 12.79 8.46 5.78
CA ARG A 207 13.37 9.27 6.86
C ARG A 207 12.40 10.31 7.45
N GLY A 208 11.13 9.92 7.60
CA GLY A 208 10.08 10.77 8.17
C GLY A 208 9.45 11.78 7.22
N ARG A 209 9.82 11.79 5.92
CA ARG A 209 9.26 12.67 4.90
C ARG A 209 8.48 11.89 3.85
N VAL A 210 7.57 12.56 3.17
CA VAL A 210 6.96 12.04 1.95
C VAL A 210 7.92 12.33 0.79
N ALA A 211 8.49 11.27 0.24
CA ALA A 211 9.37 11.36 -0.93
C ALA A 211 8.57 11.53 -2.23
N ARG A 212 7.46 10.78 -2.35
CA ARG A 212 6.50 10.86 -3.46
C ARG A 212 5.10 10.49 -3.00
N SER A 213 4.10 11.05 -3.65
CA SER A 213 2.71 10.67 -3.47
C SER A 213 1.91 10.92 -4.74
N GLY A 214 0.90 10.11 -4.99
CA GLY A 214 0.01 10.28 -6.13
C GLY A 214 -0.68 9.00 -6.55
N ARG A 215 -1.46 9.08 -7.62
CA ARG A 215 -2.05 7.90 -8.26
C ARG A 215 -0.94 7.03 -8.87
N ILE A 216 -1.08 5.73 -8.70
CA ILE A 216 -0.07 4.76 -9.17
C ILE A 216 0.12 4.85 -10.68
N ASP A 217 -0.97 4.92 -11.45
CA ASP A 217 -0.95 5.05 -12.91
C ASP A 217 -0.19 6.31 -13.37
N ALA A 218 -0.48 7.46 -12.77
CA ALA A 218 0.17 8.73 -13.09
C ALA A 218 1.68 8.72 -12.76
N LEU A 219 2.04 8.14 -11.60
CA LEU A 219 3.46 8.02 -11.20
C LEU A 219 4.24 7.07 -12.10
N VAL A 220 3.60 5.99 -12.56
CA VAL A 220 4.18 5.05 -13.53
C VAL A 220 4.38 5.72 -14.88
N GLU A 221 3.40 6.49 -15.38
CA GLU A 221 3.53 7.25 -16.63
C GLU A 221 4.62 8.33 -16.55
N GLU A 222 4.69 9.08 -15.43
CA GLU A 222 5.76 10.06 -15.20
C GLU A 222 7.15 9.42 -15.24
N LEU A 223 7.28 8.24 -14.63
CA LEU A 223 8.55 7.51 -14.58
C LEU A 223 8.93 6.93 -15.93
N ALA A 224 7.97 6.48 -16.71
CA ALA A 224 8.19 5.83 -17.98
C ALA A 224 8.95 6.74 -18.96
N GLY A 225 8.59 8.02 -19.05
CA GLY A 225 9.21 8.96 -20.00
C GLY A 225 9.23 8.47 -21.45
N GLY A 226 8.45 7.43 -21.75
CA GLY A 226 8.37 6.65 -22.98
C GLY A 226 7.85 5.24 -22.74
N THR A 227 7.95 4.35 -23.71
CA THR A 227 7.56 2.95 -23.61
C THR A 227 8.71 2.13 -23.01
N PRO A 228 8.59 1.55 -21.80
CA PRO A 228 9.60 0.66 -21.26
C PRO A 228 9.60 -0.66 -22.00
N VAL A 229 10.77 -1.12 -22.41
CA VAL A 229 10.95 -2.35 -23.20
C VAL A 229 11.97 -3.24 -22.54
N ARG A 230 11.69 -4.54 -22.55
CA ARG A 230 12.63 -5.58 -22.16
C ARG A 230 12.95 -6.47 -23.35
N ALA A 231 14.24 -6.70 -23.56
CA ALA A 231 14.77 -7.66 -24.52
C ALA A 231 15.57 -8.74 -23.79
N GLU A 232 15.34 -10.02 -24.10
CA GLU A 232 16.04 -11.15 -23.51
C GLU A 232 16.84 -11.86 -24.60
N LEU A 233 18.09 -12.22 -24.28
CA LEU A 233 19.02 -12.88 -25.19
C LEU A 233 19.43 -14.25 -24.65
N LEU A 234 19.99 -15.10 -25.51
CA LEU A 234 20.51 -16.41 -25.14
C LEU A 234 21.72 -16.38 -24.20
N GLY A 235 22.38 -15.23 -24.04
CA GLY A 235 23.54 -15.10 -23.15
C GLY A 235 23.99 -13.65 -22.94
N GLY A 236 24.77 -13.42 -21.88
CA GLY A 236 25.19 -12.08 -21.45
C GLY A 236 26.05 -11.30 -22.45
N GLU A 237 26.89 -11.97 -23.26
CA GLU A 237 27.66 -11.30 -24.30
C GLU A 237 26.77 -10.69 -25.39
N GLY A 238 25.68 -11.39 -25.75
CA GLY A 238 24.67 -10.86 -26.67
C GLY A 238 23.95 -9.63 -26.09
N ALA A 239 23.64 -9.63 -24.78
CA ALA A 239 23.01 -8.52 -24.09
C ALA A 239 23.92 -7.27 -24.08
N ALA A 240 25.21 -7.41 -23.84
CA ALA A 240 26.15 -6.29 -23.89
C ALA A 240 26.18 -5.63 -25.27
N ARG A 241 26.29 -6.43 -26.35
CA ARG A 241 26.30 -5.94 -27.75
C ARG A 241 24.96 -5.25 -28.11
N LEU A 242 23.83 -5.81 -27.67
CA LEU A 242 22.54 -5.20 -27.88
C LEU A 242 22.44 -3.85 -27.16
N ALA A 243 22.96 -3.75 -25.94
CA ALA A 243 22.95 -2.52 -25.17
C ALA A 243 23.79 -1.41 -25.81
N GLU A 244 24.94 -1.76 -26.39
CA GLU A 244 25.76 -0.83 -27.17
C GLU A 244 25.00 -0.31 -28.39
N ASP A 245 24.45 -1.20 -29.22
CA ASP A 245 23.61 -0.84 -30.38
C ASP A 245 22.43 0.05 -29.98
N LEU A 246 21.70 -0.31 -28.92
CA LEU A 246 20.57 0.47 -28.42
C LEU A 246 20.98 1.86 -27.93
N SER A 247 22.16 2.00 -27.31
CA SER A 247 22.62 3.27 -26.75
C SER A 247 22.90 4.34 -27.81
N GLU A 248 23.18 3.93 -29.03
CA GLU A 248 23.43 4.81 -30.18
C GLU A 248 22.15 5.18 -30.94
N ARG A 249 21.01 4.53 -30.65
CA ARG A 249 19.77 4.71 -31.43
C ARG A 249 18.94 5.89 -30.95
N ALA A 250 18.45 6.68 -31.90
CA ALA A 250 17.51 7.76 -31.62
C ALA A 250 16.21 7.20 -30.98
N GLY A 251 15.72 7.90 -29.97
CA GLY A 251 14.51 7.51 -29.27
C GLY A 251 14.70 6.45 -28.18
N VAL A 252 15.91 5.92 -28.00
CA VAL A 252 16.25 4.98 -26.92
C VAL A 252 16.87 5.75 -25.75
N LYS A 253 16.45 5.44 -24.53
CA LYS A 253 16.94 6.03 -23.28
C LYS A 253 17.09 4.96 -22.20
N SER A 254 17.88 5.25 -21.18
CA SER A 254 17.97 4.46 -19.93
C SER A 254 18.27 2.97 -20.15
N VAL A 255 19.22 2.68 -21.06
CA VAL A 255 19.64 1.29 -21.33
C VAL A 255 20.33 0.70 -20.10
N LYS A 256 19.88 -0.48 -19.65
CA LYS A 256 20.42 -1.24 -18.51
C LYS A 256 20.56 -2.70 -18.88
N VAL A 257 21.68 -3.31 -18.50
CA VAL A 257 21.94 -4.74 -18.69
C VAL A 257 21.87 -5.45 -17.34
N ASP A 258 21.14 -6.56 -17.32
CA ASP A 258 21.08 -7.47 -16.17
C ASP A 258 21.16 -8.92 -16.68
N GLY A 259 22.37 -9.51 -16.58
CA GLY A 259 22.66 -10.82 -17.12
C GLY A 259 22.43 -10.92 -18.63
N ALA A 260 21.44 -11.70 -19.04
CA ALA A 260 21.04 -11.87 -20.44
C ALA A 260 19.90 -10.95 -20.88
N THR A 261 19.51 -9.98 -20.03
CA THR A 261 18.37 -9.07 -20.25
C THR A 261 18.87 -7.66 -20.49
N VAL A 262 18.21 -6.94 -21.39
CA VAL A 262 18.42 -5.50 -21.62
C VAL A 262 17.09 -4.77 -21.44
N ASP A 263 17.03 -3.88 -20.45
CA ASP A 263 15.92 -2.98 -20.24
C ASP A 263 16.24 -1.61 -20.82
N PHE A 264 15.30 -1.00 -21.53
CA PHE A 264 15.44 0.36 -22.04
C PHE A 264 14.09 1.07 -22.18
N THR A 265 14.11 2.40 -22.34
CA THR A 265 12.91 3.20 -22.60
C THR A 265 12.91 3.69 -24.04
N PHE A 266 11.82 3.45 -24.76
CA PHE A 266 11.65 3.94 -26.13
C PHE A 266 10.69 5.12 -26.16
N THR A 267 11.11 6.25 -26.77
CA THR A 267 10.34 7.50 -26.79
C THR A 267 9.61 7.77 -28.11
N GLY A 268 9.75 6.85 -29.09
CA GLY A 268 9.09 6.95 -30.40
C GLY A 268 7.65 6.38 -30.42
N ALA A 269 7.02 6.45 -31.56
CA ALA A 269 5.69 5.88 -31.77
C ALA A 269 5.72 4.33 -31.79
N ARG A 270 4.59 3.70 -31.53
CA ARG A 270 4.45 2.23 -31.54
C ARG A 270 4.89 1.58 -32.86
N ALA A 271 4.64 2.25 -33.98
CA ALA A 271 5.07 1.77 -35.30
C ALA A 271 6.60 1.76 -35.43
N GLU A 272 7.28 2.76 -34.86
CA GLU A 272 8.74 2.85 -34.83
C GLU A 272 9.33 1.81 -33.89
N LEU A 273 8.68 1.52 -32.75
CA LEU A 273 9.07 0.42 -31.86
C LEU A 273 8.98 -0.94 -32.57
N ALA A 274 7.94 -1.16 -33.36
CA ALA A 274 7.80 -2.39 -34.16
C ALA A 274 8.85 -2.49 -35.29
N ALA A 275 9.30 -1.37 -35.85
CA ALA A 275 10.42 -1.33 -36.80
C ALA A 275 11.74 -1.65 -36.09
N LEU A 276 12.00 -1.03 -34.96
CA LEU A 276 13.17 -1.30 -34.12
C LEU A 276 13.26 -2.78 -33.75
N HIS A 277 12.15 -3.39 -33.31
CA HIS A 277 12.11 -4.83 -33.00
C HIS A 277 12.54 -5.69 -34.19
N ARG A 278 12.04 -5.42 -35.38
CA ARG A 278 12.43 -6.17 -36.60
C ARG A 278 13.92 -6.04 -36.92
N GLU A 279 14.47 -4.84 -36.81
CA GLU A 279 15.88 -4.57 -37.04
C GLU A 279 16.76 -5.31 -36.03
N LEU A 280 16.42 -5.23 -34.73
CA LEU A 280 17.18 -5.91 -33.67
C LEU A 280 17.11 -7.43 -33.80
N ALA A 281 15.95 -7.98 -34.16
CA ALA A 281 15.79 -9.42 -34.39
C ALA A 281 16.65 -9.92 -35.58
N ALA A 282 16.85 -9.09 -36.61
CA ALA A 282 17.70 -9.42 -37.75
C ALA A 282 19.20 -9.28 -37.41
N ALA A 283 19.58 -8.29 -36.62
CA ALA A 283 20.99 -8.01 -36.25
C ALA A 283 21.49 -8.92 -35.11
N HIS A 284 20.62 -9.32 -34.20
CA HIS A 284 20.98 -10.10 -33.01
C HIS A 284 20.29 -11.46 -33.01
N ALA A 285 20.89 -12.47 -33.64
CA ALA A 285 20.32 -13.82 -33.78
C ALA A 285 20.01 -14.53 -32.43
N GLY A 286 20.55 -14.03 -31.31
CA GLY A 286 20.29 -14.54 -29.97
C GLY A 286 19.14 -13.86 -29.25
N LEU A 287 18.36 -12.96 -29.88
CA LEU A 287 17.21 -12.32 -29.28
C LEU A 287 16.05 -13.32 -29.13
N VAL A 288 15.69 -13.64 -27.90
CA VAL A 288 14.69 -14.64 -27.52
C VAL A 288 13.33 -14.01 -27.35
N SER A 289 13.29 -12.86 -26.67
CA SER A 289 12.05 -12.13 -26.44
C SER A 289 12.26 -10.61 -26.52
N PHE A 290 11.18 -9.91 -26.91
CA PHE A 290 11.14 -8.45 -26.97
C PHE A 290 9.70 -8.01 -26.69
N TYR A 291 9.49 -7.33 -25.56
CA TYR A 291 8.15 -6.93 -25.14
C TYR A 291 8.11 -5.61 -24.39
N GLU A 292 6.96 -4.93 -24.46
CA GLU A 292 6.70 -3.75 -23.65
C GLU A 292 6.60 -4.19 -22.17
N ARG A 293 7.55 -3.74 -21.35
CA ARG A 293 7.53 -3.99 -19.90
C ARG A 293 6.51 -3.06 -19.24
N ARG A 294 5.61 -3.62 -18.46
CA ARG A 294 4.79 -2.80 -17.58
C ARG A 294 5.63 -2.36 -16.39
N LEU A 295 5.77 -1.04 -16.22
CA LEU A 295 6.34 -0.50 -14.99
C LEU A 295 5.40 -0.80 -13.83
N THR A 296 6.01 -1.08 -12.70
CA THR A 296 5.33 -1.40 -11.46
C THR A 296 5.52 -0.30 -10.44
N VAL A 297 4.77 -0.36 -9.34
CA VAL A 297 4.97 0.53 -8.19
C VAL A 297 6.38 0.39 -7.60
N GLU A 298 7.01 -0.78 -7.76
CA GLU A 298 8.41 -1.01 -7.36
C GLU A 298 9.38 -0.13 -8.15
N ASP A 299 9.16 0.02 -9.46
CA ASP A 299 10.00 0.90 -10.29
C ASP A 299 9.88 2.36 -9.81
N VAL A 300 8.68 2.79 -9.42
CA VAL A 300 8.46 4.13 -8.83
C VAL A 300 9.23 4.28 -7.52
N PHE A 301 9.20 3.26 -6.67
CA PHE A 301 9.93 3.27 -5.39
C PHE A 301 11.45 3.31 -5.59
N LEU A 302 11.99 2.44 -6.44
CA LEU A 302 13.42 2.40 -6.74
C LEU A 302 13.93 3.70 -7.38
N ALA A 303 13.07 4.39 -8.13
CA ALA A 303 13.41 5.68 -8.72
C ALA A 303 13.41 6.82 -7.70
N SER A 304 12.56 6.75 -6.66
CA SER A 304 12.55 7.75 -5.57
C SER A 304 13.80 7.67 -4.70
N GLY A 305 14.26 6.47 -4.34
CA GLY A 305 15.42 6.28 -3.46
C GLY A 305 16.79 6.63 -4.10
N ARG A 306 16.86 6.82 -5.42
CA ARG A 306 18.12 7.16 -6.13
C ARG A 306 18.39 8.67 -6.21
N ARG A 307 17.44 9.54 -5.92
CA ARG A 307 17.63 10.99 -6.02
C ARG A 307 18.38 11.63 -4.83
N ASP A 308 18.56 10.89 -3.72
CA ASP A 308 19.24 11.39 -2.53
C ASP A 308 20.76 11.08 -2.48
N VAL A 309 21.36 10.58 -3.58
CA VAL A 309 22.79 10.19 -3.67
C VAL A 309 23.56 11.01 -4.71
N SER A 310 22.99 12.14 -5.16
CA SER A 310 23.68 13.08 -6.08
C SER A 310 23.83 14.47 -5.49
#